data_a8545e0a33fc96439dc3a30d57398292
#
_entry.id   a8545e0a33fc96439dc3a30d57398292
#
_cell.length_a   1.000
_cell.length_b   1.000
_cell.length_c   1.000
_cell.angle_alpha   90.00
_cell.angle_beta   90.00
_cell.angle_gamma   90.00
#
_symmetry.space_group_name_H-M   'P 1'
#
loop_
_entity.id
_entity.type
_entity.pdbx_description
1 polymer ?
#
loop_
_entity_poly.entity_id
_entity_poly.type
_entity_poly.pdbx_seq_one_letter_code
_entity_poly.pdbx_strand_id
1 'polypeptide(L)'
;LNLKVDLNHNIFNSDTKTYIFNLVKSEINDSNIFVKISKENTIRDIIKFCYDNNYHSLLIEGGAYTHNEFIKIGLWDEIVIFKTNIILNTGTKAPNFSGRIVEEKQLDNNIKFKIKPD
;
A
#
# COMPACT_ATOMS: atom_id res chain seq x y z
N LEU A 1 -10.77 -5.64 -5.26
CA LEU A 1 -10.09 -6.17 -6.46
C LEU A 1 -11.06 -6.52 -7.61
N ASN A 2 -12.30 -6.13 -7.54
CA ASN A 2 -13.36 -6.48 -8.51
C ASN A 2 -13.57 -5.41 -9.60
N LEU A 3 -12.58 -4.55 -9.87
CA LEU A 3 -12.63 -3.49 -10.90
C LEU A 3 -13.87 -2.58 -10.78
N LYS A 4 -14.22 -2.17 -9.57
CA LYS A 4 -15.35 -1.26 -9.31
C LYS A 4 -14.98 0.23 -9.41
N VAL A 5 -13.78 0.55 -9.87
CA VAL A 5 -13.30 1.93 -9.98
C VAL A 5 -13.75 2.49 -11.33
N ASP A 6 -14.33 3.69 -11.31
CA ASP A 6 -14.69 4.41 -12.53
C ASP A 6 -13.40 4.82 -13.28
N LEU A 7 -13.33 4.48 -14.56
CA LEU A 7 -12.19 4.79 -15.42
C LEU A 7 -12.00 6.30 -15.67
N ASN A 8 -12.97 7.13 -15.30
CA ASN A 8 -12.86 8.59 -15.37
C ASN A 8 -12.06 9.20 -14.20
N HIS A 9 -11.62 8.40 -13.22
CA HIS A 9 -10.76 8.91 -12.15
C HIS A 9 -9.38 9.33 -12.67
N ASN A 10 -8.84 10.41 -12.11
CA ASN A 10 -7.54 10.98 -12.49
C ASN A 10 -6.38 9.98 -12.43
N ILE A 11 -6.48 8.91 -11.63
CA ILE A 11 -5.47 7.85 -11.57
C ILE A 11 -5.27 7.15 -12.93
N PHE A 12 -6.27 7.19 -13.82
CA PHE A 12 -6.20 6.59 -15.15
C PHE A 12 -5.79 7.57 -16.27
N ASN A 13 -5.66 8.85 -15.95
CA ASN A 13 -5.33 9.92 -16.89
C ASN A 13 -3.86 10.34 -16.83
N SER A 14 -2.98 9.50 -16.32
CA SER A 14 -1.61 9.87 -16.05
C SER A 14 -0.68 9.59 -17.24
N ASP A 15 0.33 10.44 -17.41
CA ASP A 15 1.47 10.20 -18.31
C ASP A 15 2.39 9.09 -17.79
N THR A 16 2.06 8.49 -16.65
CA THR A 16 2.81 7.44 -16.00
C THR A 16 2.08 6.09 -16.10
N LYS A 17 2.85 5.01 -16.15
CA LYS A 17 2.28 3.66 -16.14
C LYS A 17 1.56 3.39 -14.83
N THR A 18 0.29 3.01 -14.92
CA THR A 18 -0.54 2.60 -13.80
C THR A 18 -0.83 1.10 -13.88
N TYR A 19 -0.42 0.35 -12.88
CA TYR A 19 -0.70 -1.08 -12.79
C TYR A 19 -1.91 -1.32 -11.89
N ILE A 20 -2.93 -1.98 -12.43
CA ILE A 20 -4.19 -2.26 -11.76
C ILE A 20 -4.25 -3.76 -11.44
N PHE A 21 -3.82 -4.13 -10.23
CA PHE A 21 -3.92 -5.52 -9.77
C PHE A 21 -5.37 -5.89 -9.50
N ASN A 22 -5.83 -6.97 -10.12
CA ASN A 22 -7.23 -7.39 -10.05
C ASN A 22 -7.38 -8.91 -10.18
N LEU A 23 -8.58 -9.44 -9.89
CA LEU A 23 -8.89 -10.86 -9.96
C LEU A 23 -9.53 -11.28 -11.29
N VAL A 24 -9.76 -10.34 -12.20
CA VAL A 24 -10.64 -10.54 -13.36
C VAL A 24 -9.84 -10.78 -14.63
N LYS A 25 -8.94 -9.84 -14.98
CA LYS A 25 -8.30 -9.81 -16.30
C LYS A 25 -6.85 -9.35 -16.28
N SER A 26 -6.11 -9.74 -17.32
CA SER A 26 -4.85 -9.09 -17.72
C SER A 26 -5.09 -8.42 -19.07
N GLU A 27 -4.76 -7.13 -19.16
CA GLU A 27 -5.00 -6.31 -20.35
C GLU A 27 -4.09 -5.08 -20.30
N ILE A 28 -3.63 -4.64 -21.46
CA ILE A 28 -2.87 -3.39 -21.61
C ILE A 28 -3.77 -2.41 -22.37
N ASN A 29 -3.98 -1.25 -21.78
CA ASN A 29 -4.74 -0.16 -22.39
C ASN A 29 -3.98 1.15 -22.16
N ASP A 30 -3.22 1.57 -23.16
CA ASP A 30 -2.31 2.72 -23.11
C ASP A 30 -1.36 2.64 -21.89
N SER A 31 -1.45 3.62 -20.99
CA SER A 31 -0.67 3.69 -19.75
C SER A 31 -1.23 2.80 -18.62
N ASN A 32 -2.44 2.26 -18.79
CA ASN A 32 -3.13 1.46 -17.79
C ASN A 32 -2.94 -0.03 -18.07
N ILE A 33 -2.26 -0.72 -17.18
CA ILE A 33 -1.90 -2.12 -17.31
C ILE A 33 -2.65 -2.92 -16.24
N PHE A 34 -3.64 -3.71 -16.67
CA PHE A 34 -4.37 -4.61 -15.78
C PHE A 34 -3.56 -5.87 -15.58
N VAL A 35 -3.29 -6.23 -14.33
CA VAL A 35 -2.52 -7.40 -13.96
C VAL A 35 -3.41 -8.32 -13.14
N LYS A 36 -3.72 -9.49 -13.70
CA LYS A 36 -4.50 -10.50 -12.97
C LYS A 36 -3.61 -11.18 -11.94
N ILE A 37 -4.10 -11.22 -10.70
CA ILE A 37 -3.47 -11.87 -9.55
C ILE A 37 -4.42 -12.88 -8.94
N SER A 38 -3.91 -13.78 -8.10
CA SER A 38 -4.72 -14.74 -7.36
C SER A 38 -5.30 -14.11 -6.08
N LYS A 39 -6.45 -14.59 -5.68
CA LYS A 39 -7.10 -14.16 -4.44
C LYS A 39 -6.33 -14.63 -3.21
N GLU A 40 -5.81 -15.84 -3.26
CA GLU A 40 -5.12 -16.51 -2.17
C GLU A 40 -3.72 -15.95 -1.91
N ASN A 41 -3.06 -15.45 -2.96
CA ASN A 41 -1.67 -14.97 -2.91
C ASN A 41 -1.54 -13.49 -3.30
N THR A 42 -2.59 -12.71 -3.13
CA THR A 42 -2.66 -11.30 -3.59
C THR A 42 -1.38 -10.51 -3.34
N ILE A 43 -0.89 -10.46 -2.09
CA ILE A 43 0.30 -9.67 -1.74
C ILE A 43 1.58 -10.27 -2.35
N ARG A 44 1.71 -11.60 -2.31
CA ARG A 44 2.89 -12.27 -2.89
C ARG A 44 2.97 -12.09 -4.40
N ASP A 45 1.83 -12.12 -5.09
CA ASP A 45 1.75 -11.89 -6.53
C ASP A 45 2.14 -10.44 -6.88
N ILE A 46 1.70 -9.46 -6.08
CA ILE A 46 2.10 -8.04 -6.23
C ILE A 46 3.60 -7.88 -6.05
N ILE A 47 4.17 -8.44 -4.97
CA ILE A 47 5.60 -8.36 -4.69
C ILE A 47 6.41 -9.06 -5.79
N LYS A 48 5.96 -10.25 -6.20
CA LYS A 48 6.60 -10.97 -7.31
C LYS A 48 6.58 -10.15 -8.59
N PHE A 49 5.45 -9.53 -8.93
CA PHE A 49 5.34 -8.64 -10.08
C PHE A 49 6.33 -7.48 -9.98
N CYS A 50 6.44 -6.83 -8.82
CA CYS A 50 7.40 -5.75 -8.61
C CYS A 50 8.85 -6.24 -8.82
N TYR A 51 9.19 -7.38 -8.27
CA TYR A 51 10.50 -8.00 -8.44
C TYR A 51 10.82 -8.32 -9.91
N ASP A 52 9.89 -8.97 -10.61
CA ASP A 52 10.04 -9.36 -12.02
C ASP A 52 10.18 -8.13 -12.96
N ASN A 53 9.66 -6.97 -12.54
CA ASN A 53 9.77 -5.71 -13.27
C ASN A 53 10.86 -4.76 -12.74
N ASN A 54 11.80 -5.25 -11.92
CA ASN A 54 12.93 -4.51 -11.37
C ASN A 54 12.52 -3.28 -10.53
N TYR A 55 11.38 -3.33 -9.84
CA TYR A 55 11.02 -2.34 -8.83
C TYR A 55 11.69 -2.70 -7.51
N HIS A 56 12.61 -1.84 -7.05
CA HIS A 56 13.43 -2.10 -5.86
C HIS A 56 12.77 -1.67 -4.54
N SER A 57 11.71 -0.88 -4.62
CA SER A 57 10.95 -0.43 -3.45
C SER A 57 9.48 -0.30 -3.77
N LEU A 58 8.64 -0.52 -2.77
CA LEU A 58 7.20 -0.38 -2.86
C LEU A 58 6.71 0.39 -1.64
N LEU A 59 6.14 1.57 -1.86
CA LEU A 59 5.46 2.35 -0.84
C LEU A 59 3.99 1.95 -0.79
N ILE A 60 3.53 1.53 0.39
CA ILE A 60 2.14 1.13 0.62
C ILE A 60 1.40 2.30 1.28
N GLU A 61 0.50 2.91 0.55
CA GLU A 61 -0.36 4.02 1.00
C GLU A 61 -1.85 3.64 1.00
N GLY A 62 -2.13 2.38 1.15
CA GLY A 62 -3.50 1.88 1.18
C GLY A 62 -4.21 2.18 2.50
N GLY A 63 -5.51 1.87 2.57
CA GLY A 63 -6.25 1.87 3.83
C GLY A 63 -5.79 0.74 4.77
N ALA A 64 -6.34 0.71 5.99
CA ALA A 64 -5.98 -0.25 7.03
C ALA A 64 -5.99 -1.71 6.58
N TYR A 65 -6.91 -2.08 5.67
CA TYR A 65 -6.96 -3.43 5.11
C TYR A 65 -5.66 -3.81 4.39
N THR A 66 -5.22 -2.96 3.45
CA THR A 66 -4.00 -3.23 2.66
C THR A 66 -2.76 -3.31 3.56
N HIS A 67 -2.61 -2.35 4.48
CA HIS A 67 -1.50 -2.36 5.44
C HIS A 67 -1.51 -3.65 6.29
N ASN A 68 -2.66 -4.04 6.83
CA ASN A 68 -2.77 -5.24 7.65
C ASN A 68 -2.39 -6.52 6.88
N GLU A 69 -2.71 -6.62 5.61
CA GLU A 69 -2.33 -7.79 4.80
C GLU A 69 -0.80 -7.88 4.60
N PHE A 70 -0.11 -6.77 4.36
CA PHE A 70 1.37 -6.75 4.30
C PHE A 70 2.00 -7.07 5.66
N ILE A 71 1.50 -6.46 6.73
CA ILE A 71 2.00 -6.68 8.10
C ILE A 71 1.82 -8.13 8.51
N LYS A 72 0.63 -8.70 8.27
CA LYS A 72 0.28 -10.08 8.63
C LYS A 72 1.22 -11.13 8.06
N ILE A 73 1.67 -10.92 6.83
CA ILE A 73 2.59 -11.87 6.18
C ILE A 73 4.07 -11.55 6.42
N GLY A 74 4.37 -10.51 7.19
CA GLY A 74 5.73 -10.12 7.56
C GLY A 74 6.57 -9.57 6.40
N LEU A 75 5.95 -9.15 5.30
CA LEU A 75 6.65 -8.63 4.12
C LEU A 75 6.63 -7.10 4.13
N TRP A 76 7.36 -6.53 5.07
CA TRP A 76 7.57 -5.10 5.19
C TRP A 76 8.93 -4.83 5.86
N ASP A 77 9.60 -3.76 5.47
CA ASP A 77 10.92 -3.36 5.96
C ASP A 77 10.84 -2.17 6.92
N GLU A 78 9.85 -1.32 6.74
CA GLU A 78 9.69 -0.08 7.51
C GLU A 78 8.23 0.37 7.52
N ILE A 79 7.78 0.87 8.68
CA ILE A 79 6.51 1.56 8.84
C ILE A 79 6.79 2.99 9.27
N VAL A 80 6.19 3.95 8.57
CA VAL A 80 6.21 5.36 8.96
C VAL A 80 4.83 5.76 9.46
N ILE A 81 4.78 6.33 10.67
CA ILE A 81 3.55 6.80 11.31
C ILE A 81 3.67 8.29 11.59
N PHE A 82 2.63 9.03 11.21
CA PHE A 82 2.44 10.41 11.64
C PHE A 82 1.34 10.44 12.69
N LYS A 83 1.68 10.82 13.91
CA LYS A 83 0.74 10.95 15.03
C LYS A 83 0.46 12.42 15.30
N THR A 84 -0.81 12.77 15.36
CA THR A 84 -1.30 14.10 15.73
C THR A 84 -1.93 14.07 17.12
N ASN A 85 -2.08 15.25 17.73
CA ASN A 85 -2.83 15.42 18.98
C ASN A 85 -4.35 15.48 18.77
N ILE A 86 -4.82 15.44 17.52
CA ILE A 86 -6.24 15.45 17.19
C ILE A 86 -6.81 14.05 17.42
N ILE A 87 -7.85 13.96 18.26
CA ILE A 87 -8.56 12.71 18.51
C ILE A 87 -9.80 12.67 17.63
N LEU A 88 -9.88 11.67 16.77
CA LEU A 88 -11.07 11.37 15.98
C LEU A 88 -11.98 10.45 16.81
N ASN A 89 -13.16 10.90 17.16
CA ASN A 89 -14.12 10.09 17.93
C ASN A 89 -14.68 8.91 17.11
N THR A 90 -14.70 9.03 15.79
CA THR A 90 -15.15 8.01 14.85
C THR A 90 -14.16 7.89 13.70
N GLY A 91 -14.06 6.71 13.11
CA GLY A 91 -13.16 6.47 11.97
C GLY A 91 -12.62 5.03 11.90
N THR A 92 -11.78 4.78 10.92
CA THR A 92 -11.11 3.48 10.78
C THR A 92 -9.90 3.42 11.70
N LYS A 93 -9.80 2.36 12.49
CA LYS A 93 -8.63 2.12 13.35
C LYS A 93 -7.37 1.95 12.51
N ALA A 94 -6.24 2.47 13.02
CA ALA A 94 -4.94 2.22 12.43
C ALA A 94 -4.62 0.71 12.39
N PRO A 95 -3.78 0.26 11.46
CA PRO A 95 -3.30 -1.13 11.42
C PRO A 95 -2.61 -1.52 12.73
N ASN A 96 -2.72 -2.80 13.10
CA ASN A 96 -1.95 -3.36 14.20
C ASN A 96 -0.61 -3.87 13.68
N PHE A 97 0.47 -3.53 14.36
CA PHE A 97 1.82 -4.00 14.03
C PHE A 97 2.61 -4.22 15.31
N SER A 98 3.66 -5.04 15.22
CA SER A 98 4.73 -5.13 16.22
C SER A 98 6.05 -4.74 15.55
N GLY A 99 6.93 -4.13 16.32
CA GLY A 99 8.23 -3.70 15.84
C GLY A 99 8.85 -2.64 16.74
N ARG A 100 10.14 -2.38 16.55
CA ARG A 100 10.89 -1.41 17.35
C ARG A 100 10.90 -0.03 16.70
N ILE A 101 10.70 1.01 17.50
CA ILE A 101 10.88 2.41 17.07
C ILE A 101 12.37 2.65 16.86
N VAL A 102 12.76 3.05 15.65
CA VAL A 102 14.16 3.37 15.30
C VAL A 102 14.40 4.87 15.09
N GLU A 103 13.33 5.64 14.91
CA GLU A 103 13.38 7.09 14.79
C GLU A 103 12.09 7.69 15.35
N GLU A 104 12.23 8.76 16.12
CA GLU A 104 11.15 9.65 16.52
C GLU A 104 11.55 11.09 16.19
N LYS A 105 10.69 11.82 15.48
CA LYS A 105 10.96 13.19 15.07
C LYS A 105 9.73 14.06 15.23
N GLN A 106 9.89 15.17 15.96
CA GLN A 106 8.86 16.21 16.03
C GLN A 106 8.76 16.95 14.69
N LEU A 107 7.56 17.11 14.18
CA LEU A 107 7.22 17.84 12.97
C LEU A 107 6.05 18.77 13.28
N ASP A 108 6.32 20.00 13.66
CA ASP A 108 5.33 20.98 14.13
C ASP A 108 4.39 20.36 15.18
N ASN A 109 3.11 20.21 14.86
CA ASN A 109 2.09 19.63 15.73
C ASN A 109 1.97 18.10 15.63
N ASN A 110 2.84 17.44 14.86
CA ASN A 110 2.81 16.00 14.64
C ASN A 110 4.13 15.37 15.09
N ILE A 111 4.08 14.08 15.39
CA ILE A 111 5.27 13.27 15.65
C ILE A 111 5.34 12.21 14.56
N LYS A 112 6.49 12.13 13.89
CA LYS A 112 6.82 11.06 12.97
C LYS A 112 7.54 9.95 13.71
N PHE A 113 7.08 8.73 13.58
CA PHE A 113 7.77 7.52 14.01
C PHE A 113 8.19 6.71 12.81
N LYS A 114 9.39 6.15 12.89
CA LYS A 114 9.89 5.14 11.97
C LYS A 114 10.08 3.84 12.75
N ILE A 115 9.52 2.75 12.24
CA ILE A 115 9.45 1.47 12.93
C ILE A 115 10.00 0.41 11.98
N LYS A 116 10.80 -0.50 12.53
CA LYS A 116 11.31 -1.68 11.83
C LYS A 116 10.78 -2.95 12.49
N PRO A 117 10.69 -4.05 11.74
CA PRO A 117 10.37 -5.35 12.33
C PRO A 117 11.40 -5.73 13.41
N ASP A 118 10.97 -6.55 14.37
CA ASP A 118 11.81 -7.10 15.44
C ASP A 118 12.82 -8.11 14.89
#